data_ed655b859cb3b2a1ff9c8bf5da5fa56c
#
_entry.id   ed655b859cb3b2a1ff9c8bf5da5fa56c
#
_cell.length_a   1.000
_cell.length_b   1.000
_cell.length_c   1.000
_cell.angle_alpha   90.00
_cell.angle_beta   90.00
_cell.angle_gamma   90.00
#
_symmetry.space_group_name_H-M   'P 1'
#
loop_
_entity.id
_entity.type
_entity.pdbx_description
1 polymer ?
#
loop_
_entity_poly.entity_id
_entity_poly.type
_entity_poly.pdbx_seq_one_letter_code
_entity_poly.pdbx_strand_id
1 'polypeptide(L)'
;FALSVLIAWVHLSLFWLGPGIAIAYGIARIPVTVAAGREEPDTGVPIRFAVPVAIIGALVGWLLRPDAMASATLLNAQLVELFAQKAAGLPLTFAMELSPVGPLELFRTTWFFAGAWLIACALVVRDGVATHFRAFGQARGTLLVAACLISLVFGILALLSARRAMEQWAAFGFLMIPLVAAVRFSHGAAAAEPGVRRTWLRAVLGLVFIAHLGWSAYRHQLNVDLVAFPGDSLRDAAQFMAQESEPGEVVFHARWDNFGPLLAFNRTNHYLGGMDPIFQFAWDPHAFWEFFYLSTDATNEWTCDAYPCVDGVATDTHVVLRDHFNARWVLVEPRRNPRLTLFLLNDDRFRLALETQREAVFEVLEVTP
;
A
#
# COMPACT_ATOMS: atom_id res chain seq x y z
N PHE A 1 0.86 6.39 24.19
CA PHE A 1 1.92 7.33 23.84
C PHE A 1 3.06 6.61 23.09
N ALA A 2 3.84 5.74 23.77
CA ALA A 2 5.01 5.09 23.18
C ALA A 2 4.73 4.37 21.84
N LEU A 3 3.61 3.66 21.74
CA LEU A 3 3.21 3.00 20.51
C LEU A 3 2.95 4.00 19.37
N SER A 4 2.29 5.13 19.65
CA SER A 4 2.04 6.17 18.64
C SER A 4 3.34 6.85 18.20
N VAL A 5 4.29 7.06 19.12
CA VAL A 5 5.65 7.55 18.81
C VAL A 5 6.34 6.58 17.86
N LEU A 6 6.37 5.29 18.22
CA LEU A 6 7.05 4.27 17.43
C LEU A 6 6.45 4.11 16.04
N ILE A 7 5.13 4.05 15.93
CA ILE A 7 4.43 3.93 14.65
C ILE A 7 4.75 5.12 13.74
N ALA A 8 4.63 6.34 14.25
CA ALA A 8 4.88 7.54 13.46
C ALA A 8 6.36 7.69 13.06
N TRP A 9 7.27 7.27 13.94
CA TRP A 9 8.70 7.29 13.69
C TRP A 9 9.13 6.28 12.63
N VAL A 10 8.63 5.04 12.70
CA VAL A 10 9.01 3.94 11.80
C VAL A 10 8.27 4.05 10.47
N HIS A 11 6.96 4.33 10.50
CA HIS A 11 6.11 4.27 9.31
C HIS A 11 5.20 5.49 9.21
N LEU A 12 5.64 6.50 8.45
CA LEU A 12 4.96 7.78 8.36
C LEU A 12 3.49 7.66 7.93
N SER A 13 3.18 6.85 6.93
CA SER A 13 1.81 6.69 6.42
C SER A 13 0.84 6.05 7.42
N LEU A 14 1.35 5.50 8.53
CA LEU A 14 0.55 4.93 9.62
C LEU A 14 0.50 5.80 10.88
N PHE A 15 1.03 7.05 10.84
CA PHE A 15 1.06 7.94 12.01
C PHE A 15 -0.30 8.11 12.70
N TRP A 16 -1.38 8.08 11.91
CA TRP A 16 -2.77 8.23 12.35
C TRP A 16 -3.32 6.97 13.05
N LEU A 17 -2.65 5.80 12.94
CA LEU A 17 -3.17 4.53 13.45
C LEU A 17 -3.31 4.55 14.99
N GLY A 18 -2.34 5.08 15.70
CA GLY A 18 -2.40 5.22 17.15
C GLY A 18 -3.56 6.10 17.62
N PRO A 19 -3.69 7.35 17.12
CA PRO A 19 -4.87 8.19 17.37
C PRO A 19 -6.18 7.55 16.93
N GLY A 20 -6.22 6.88 15.75
CA GLY A 20 -7.40 6.19 15.23
C GLY A 20 -7.88 5.06 16.15
N ILE A 21 -6.97 4.24 16.68
CA ILE A 21 -7.29 3.20 17.67
C ILE A 21 -7.85 3.83 18.95
N ALA A 22 -7.23 4.92 19.44
CA ALA A 22 -7.70 5.61 20.64
C ALA A 22 -9.11 6.19 20.46
N ILE A 23 -9.41 6.76 19.29
CA ILE A 23 -10.74 7.26 18.95
C ILE A 23 -11.74 6.10 18.86
N ALA A 24 -11.43 5.03 18.14
CA ALA A 24 -12.30 3.87 18.00
C ALA A 24 -12.60 3.22 19.35
N TYR A 25 -11.57 3.09 20.21
CA TYR A 25 -11.74 2.61 21.58
C TYR A 25 -12.67 3.52 22.40
N GLY A 26 -12.52 4.83 22.25
CA GLY A 26 -13.38 5.81 22.93
C GLY A 26 -14.84 5.74 22.46
N ILE A 27 -15.07 5.64 21.15
CA ILE A 27 -16.42 5.47 20.58
C ILE A 27 -17.03 4.15 21.07
N ALA A 28 -16.26 3.05 21.04
CA ALA A 28 -16.68 1.74 21.49
C ALA A 28 -17.07 1.71 22.98
N ARG A 29 -16.45 2.56 23.78
CA ARG A 29 -16.74 2.65 25.20
C ARG A 29 -18.13 3.20 25.51
N ILE A 30 -18.68 4.09 24.69
CA ILE A 30 -20.00 4.69 24.89
C ILE A 30 -21.11 3.62 25.02
N PRO A 31 -21.35 2.74 24.02
CA PRO A 31 -22.38 1.73 24.13
C PRO A 31 -22.09 0.70 25.21
N VAL A 32 -20.82 0.41 25.50
CA VAL A 32 -20.40 -0.52 26.54
C VAL A 32 -20.72 0.04 27.93
N THR A 33 -20.43 1.31 28.18
CA THR A 33 -20.74 1.97 29.45
C THR A 33 -22.24 2.07 29.69
N VAL A 34 -23.01 2.39 28.64
CA VAL A 34 -24.49 2.43 28.70
C VAL A 34 -25.06 1.03 29.02
N ALA A 35 -24.48 -0.02 28.42
CA ALA A 35 -24.92 -1.41 28.64
C ALA A 35 -24.51 -1.97 30.01
N ALA A 36 -23.42 -1.48 30.60
CA ALA A 36 -22.92 -1.93 31.91
C ALA A 36 -23.73 -1.39 33.09
N GLY A 37 -24.39 -0.26 32.90
CA GLY A 37 -24.95 0.49 34.01
C GLY A 37 -23.86 1.15 34.86
N ARG A 38 -24.25 1.71 36.01
CA ARG A 38 -23.33 2.44 36.91
C ARG A 38 -22.57 1.55 37.91
N GLU A 39 -22.71 0.24 37.82
CA GLU A 39 -22.26 -0.67 38.86
C GLU A 39 -20.77 -1.09 38.77
N GLU A 40 -20.13 -1.00 37.61
CA GLU A 40 -18.70 -1.31 37.49
C GLU A 40 -17.83 -0.05 37.53
N PRO A 41 -16.78 -0.02 38.39
CA PRO A 41 -15.84 1.09 38.41
C PRO A 41 -15.12 1.18 37.08
N ASP A 42 -15.16 2.37 36.47
CA ASP A 42 -14.46 2.66 35.22
C ASP A 42 -12.95 2.71 35.44
N THR A 43 -12.28 1.56 35.25
CA THR A 43 -10.83 1.43 35.39
C THR A 43 -10.04 1.85 34.12
N GLY A 44 -10.74 2.25 33.05
CA GLY A 44 -10.12 2.65 31.79
C GLY A 44 -9.61 4.09 31.79
N VAL A 45 -8.60 4.36 30.97
CA VAL A 45 -8.12 5.73 30.71
C VAL A 45 -9.25 6.52 30.02
N PRO A 46 -9.65 7.69 30.58
CA PRO A 46 -10.67 8.52 29.95
C PRO A 46 -10.25 8.94 28.53
N ILE A 47 -11.19 8.88 27.58
CA ILE A 47 -10.94 9.22 26.16
C ILE A 47 -10.35 10.63 26.01
N ARG A 48 -10.77 11.58 26.87
CA ARG A 48 -10.26 12.95 26.90
C ARG A 48 -8.74 13.05 27.11
N PHE A 49 -8.12 12.00 27.64
CA PHE A 49 -6.65 11.90 27.78
C PHE A 49 -6.05 10.95 26.76
N ALA A 50 -6.71 9.83 26.44
CA ALA A 50 -6.18 8.82 25.54
C ALA A 50 -5.91 9.35 24.13
N VAL A 51 -6.87 10.12 23.57
CA VAL A 51 -6.74 10.68 22.21
C VAL A 51 -5.67 11.77 22.13
N PRO A 52 -5.66 12.81 22.99
CA PRO A 52 -4.57 13.80 22.99
C PRO A 52 -3.18 13.16 23.20
N VAL A 53 -3.06 12.21 24.12
CA VAL A 53 -1.80 11.51 24.37
C VAL A 53 -1.33 10.71 23.16
N ALA A 54 -2.25 10.08 22.42
CA ALA A 54 -1.91 9.38 21.18
C ALA A 54 -1.50 10.35 20.07
N ILE A 55 -2.17 11.49 19.93
CA ILE A 55 -1.84 12.54 18.96
C ILE A 55 -0.46 13.14 19.29
N ILE A 56 -0.22 13.51 20.55
CA ILE A 56 1.09 14.04 20.97
C ILE A 56 2.19 13.00 20.72
N GLY A 57 1.91 11.72 20.98
CA GLY A 57 2.84 10.64 20.66
C GLY A 57 3.16 10.55 19.17
N ALA A 58 2.15 10.66 18.30
CA ALA A 58 2.35 10.66 16.86
C ALA A 58 3.16 11.89 16.39
N LEU A 59 2.89 13.07 16.92
CA LEU A 59 3.66 14.29 16.63
C LEU A 59 5.12 14.18 17.08
N VAL A 60 5.35 13.66 18.29
CA VAL A 60 6.73 13.42 18.78
C VAL A 60 7.45 12.40 17.88
N GLY A 61 6.80 11.31 17.51
CA GLY A 61 7.37 10.31 16.61
C GLY A 61 7.71 10.89 15.23
N TRP A 62 6.87 11.77 14.71
CA TRP A 62 7.12 12.49 13.46
C TRP A 62 8.32 13.44 13.58
N LEU A 63 8.39 14.24 14.64
CA LEU A 63 9.49 15.20 14.87
C LEU A 63 10.85 14.54 15.11
N LEU A 64 10.86 13.30 15.62
CA LEU A 64 12.08 12.51 15.80
C LEU A 64 12.64 11.91 14.51
N ARG A 65 11.92 12.02 13.38
CA ARG A 65 12.42 11.52 12.10
C ARG A 65 13.55 12.41 11.57
N PRO A 66 14.55 11.81 10.88
CA PRO A 66 15.39 12.57 9.99
C PRO A 66 14.50 13.27 8.96
N ASP A 67 14.75 14.55 8.69
CA ASP A 67 13.95 15.35 7.74
C ASP A 67 12.45 15.42 8.02
N ALA A 68 12.07 15.71 9.26
CA ALA A 68 10.67 15.85 9.66
C ALA A 68 9.87 16.82 8.76
N MET A 69 10.51 17.90 8.28
CA MET A 69 9.86 18.87 7.39
C MET A 69 9.65 18.30 5.98
N ALA A 70 10.62 17.60 5.39
CA ALA A 70 10.46 16.92 4.12
C ALA A 70 9.39 15.82 4.21
N SER A 71 9.26 15.19 5.37
CA SER A 71 8.18 14.24 5.67
C SER A 71 6.77 14.86 5.61
N ALA A 72 6.63 16.18 5.80
CA ALA A 72 5.35 16.87 5.66
C ALA A 72 4.89 16.90 4.20
N THR A 73 5.80 17.15 3.25
CA THR A 73 5.52 17.09 1.81
C THR A 73 5.06 15.69 1.40
N LEU A 74 5.72 14.66 1.91
CA LEU A 74 5.34 13.27 1.68
C LEU A 74 3.93 12.96 2.22
N LEU A 75 3.59 13.46 3.42
CA LEU A 75 2.25 13.32 3.98
C LEU A 75 1.20 14.05 3.14
N ASN A 76 1.50 15.27 2.67
CA ASN A 76 0.60 16.01 1.79
C ASN A 76 0.33 15.21 0.50
N ALA A 77 1.37 14.68 -0.14
CA ALA A 77 1.23 13.84 -1.32
C ALA A 77 0.33 12.60 -1.07
N GLN A 78 0.49 11.94 0.07
CA GLN A 78 -0.28 10.73 0.41
C GLN A 78 -1.73 11.01 0.85
N LEU A 79 -1.98 12.10 1.57
CA LEU A 79 -3.28 12.36 2.20
C LEU A 79 -4.13 13.38 1.43
N VAL A 80 -3.53 14.26 0.66
CA VAL A 80 -4.24 15.32 -0.07
C VAL A 80 -4.15 15.09 -1.57
N GLU A 81 -2.92 15.11 -2.12
CA GLU A 81 -2.70 15.03 -3.56
C GLU A 81 -3.24 13.71 -4.15
N LEU A 82 -2.95 12.57 -3.51
CA LEU A 82 -3.43 11.27 -3.97
C LEU A 82 -4.96 11.26 -4.15
N PHE A 83 -5.70 11.76 -3.16
CA PHE A 83 -7.16 11.79 -3.23
C PHE A 83 -7.68 12.84 -4.19
N ALA A 84 -7.06 14.01 -4.23
CA ALA A 84 -7.42 15.09 -5.15
C ALA A 84 -7.23 14.66 -6.61
N GLN A 85 -6.10 14.05 -6.95
CA GLN A 85 -5.80 13.60 -8.30
C GLN A 85 -6.67 12.42 -8.73
N LYS A 86 -6.96 11.48 -7.81
CA LYS A 86 -7.95 10.42 -8.06
C LYS A 86 -9.34 11.00 -8.34
N ALA A 87 -9.77 11.99 -7.56
CA ALA A 87 -11.08 12.63 -7.76
C ALA A 87 -11.13 13.44 -9.06
N ALA A 88 -10.03 14.04 -9.49
CA ALA A 88 -9.89 14.73 -10.76
C ALA A 88 -9.85 13.78 -11.98
N GLY A 89 -9.69 12.47 -11.77
CA GLY A 89 -9.66 11.47 -12.83
C GLY A 89 -8.40 11.55 -13.70
N LEU A 90 -7.30 12.09 -13.18
CA LEU A 90 -6.05 12.13 -13.92
C LEU A 90 -5.52 10.71 -14.16
N PRO A 91 -4.91 10.40 -15.31
CA PRO A 91 -4.43 9.07 -15.67
C PRO A 91 -3.09 8.74 -14.98
N LEU A 92 -2.97 9.03 -13.68
CA LEU A 92 -1.81 8.66 -12.91
C LEU A 92 -1.76 7.14 -12.73
N THR A 93 -0.63 6.54 -13.05
CA THR A 93 -0.39 5.11 -12.78
C THR A 93 -0.12 4.92 -11.29
N PHE A 94 -1.18 4.70 -10.54
CA PHE A 94 -1.04 4.37 -9.11
C PHE A 94 -0.55 2.94 -8.93
N ALA A 95 0.27 2.72 -7.91
CA ALA A 95 0.57 1.36 -7.47
C ALA A 95 -0.73 0.60 -7.18
N MET A 96 -0.75 -0.69 -7.53
CA MET A 96 -1.95 -1.53 -7.42
C MET A 96 -2.53 -1.52 -5.99
N GLU A 97 -1.69 -1.35 -4.98
CA GLU A 97 -2.08 -1.25 -3.57
C GLU A 97 -2.93 -0.01 -3.24
N LEU A 98 -2.79 1.04 -4.03
CA LEU A 98 -3.56 2.29 -3.90
C LEU A 98 -4.88 2.27 -4.68
N SER A 99 -5.15 1.22 -5.43
CA SER A 99 -6.41 1.02 -6.14
C SER A 99 -7.40 0.22 -5.29
N PRO A 100 -8.72 0.45 -5.41
CA PRO A 100 -9.72 -0.34 -4.70
C PRO A 100 -9.67 -1.80 -5.13
N VAL A 101 -10.03 -2.70 -4.22
CA VAL A 101 -10.18 -4.13 -4.56
C VAL A 101 -11.60 -4.41 -5.01
N GLY A 102 -11.76 -5.11 -6.14
CA GLY A 102 -13.09 -5.53 -6.59
C GLY A 102 -13.75 -6.49 -5.57
N PRO A 103 -15.08 -6.37 -5.31
CA PRO A 103 -15.77 -7.22 -4.33
C PRO A 103 -15.58 -8.72 -4.62
N LEU A 104 -15.63 -9.11 -5.89
CA LEU A 104 -15.43 -10.51 -6.29
C LEU A 104 -13.97 -10.97 -6.07
N GLU A 105 -13.00 -10.12 -6.32
CA GLU A 105 -11.59 -10.39 -6.05
C GLU A 105 -11.33 -10.51 -4.56
N LEU A 106 -11.85 -9.58 -3.75
CA LEU A 106 -11.77 -9.64 -2.29
C LEU A 106 -12.33 -10.97 -1.78
N PHE A 107 -13.53 -11.36 -2.24
CA PHE A 107 -14.15 -12.61 -1.84
C PHE A 107 -13.32 -13.81 -2.30
N ARG A 108 -12.87 -13.87 -3.54
CA ARG A 108 -12.07 -15.00 -4.05
C ARG A 108 -10.74 -15.19 -3.32
N THR A 109 -10.10 -14.10 -2.92
CA THR A 109 -8.80 -14.16 -2.25
C THR A 109 -8.92 -14.40 -0.75
N THR A 110 -10.00 -13.94 -0.11
CA THR A 110 -10.17 -13.95 1.35
C THR A 110 -11.45 -14.61 1.82
N TRP A 111 -12.12 -15.44 1.00
CA TRP A 111 -13.47 -15.97 1.23
C TRP A 111 -13.68 -16.56 2.64
N PHE A 112 -12.71 -17.31 3.14
CA PHE A 112 -12.80 -17.93 4.46
C PHE A 112 -12.77 -16.88 5.58
N PHE A 113 -11.81 -15.95 5.50
CA PHE A 113 -11.69 -14.84 6.44
C PHE A 113 -12.89 -13.91 6.35
N ALA A 114 -13.27 -13.50 5.13
CA ALA A 114 -14.43 -12.63 4.89
C ALA A 114 -15.72 -13.27 5.41
N GLY A 115 -15.92 -14.56 5.18
CA GLY A 115 -17.07 -15.32 5.71
C GLY A 115 -17.08 -15.36 7.23
N ALA A 116 -15.95 -15.71 7.86
CA ALA A 116 -15.82 -15.73 9.31
C ALA A 116 -16.04 -14.33 9.93
N TRP A 117 -15.49 -13.28 9.29
CA TRP A 117 -15.66 -11.90 9.69
C TRP A 117 -17.14 -11.46 9.60
N LEU A 118 -17.82 -11.75 8.48
CA LEU A 118 -19.26 -11.44 8.31
C LEU A 118 -20.11 -12.14 9.35
N ILE A 119 -19.83 -13.43 9.62
CA ILE A 119 -20.53 -14.20 10.67
C ILE A 119 -20.28 -13.53 12.04
N ALA A 120 -19.04 -13.15 12.35
CA ALA A 120 -18.72 -12.49 13.60
C ALA A 120 -19.43 -11.14 13.74
N CYS A 121 -19.45 -10.31 12.69
CA CYS A 121 -20.22 -9.07 12.65
C CYS A 121 -21.72 -9.30 12.89
N ALA A 122 -22.30 -10.27 12.18
CA ALA A 122 -23.72 -10.64 12.34
C ALA A 122 -24.06 -11.10 13.77
N LEU A 123 -23.15 -11.85 14.40
CA LEU A 123 -23.28 -12.28 15.78
C LEU A 123 -23.19 -11.10 16.77
N VAL A 124 -22.29 -10.17 16.57
CA VAL A 124 -22.18 -8.94 17.39
C VAL A 124 -23.48 -8.12 17.31
N VAL A 125 -24.00 -7.95 16.08
CA VAL A 125 -25.27 -7.21 15.87
C VAL A 125 -26.45 -7.94 16.49
N ARG A 126 -26.57 -9.25 16.23
CA ARG A 126 -27.70 -10.07 16.70
C ARG A 126 -27.77 -10.16 18.24
N ASP A 127 -26.63 -10.42 18.87
CA ASP A 127 -26.59 -10.64 20.31
C ASP A 127 -26.55 -9.33 21.10
N GLY A 128 -26.21 -8.25 20.42
CA GLY A 128 -26.03 -6.94 20.99
C GLY A 128 -24.72 -6.80 21.80
N VAL A 129 -24.25 -5.59 21.88
CA VAL A 129 -23.02 -5.23 22.61
C VAL A 129 -23.09 -5.62 24.08
N ALA A 130 -24.27 -5.48 24.69
CA ALA A 130 -24.50 -5.80 26.12
C ALA A 130 -24.21 -7.27 26.49
N THR A 131 -24.53 -8.21 25.61
CA THR A 131 -24.31 -9.64 25.85
C THR A 131 -22.81 -9.96 25.85
N HIS A 132 -22.07 -9.41 24.90
CA HIS A 132 -20.62 -9.59 24.79
C HIS A 132 -19.89 -8.93 25.96
N PHE A 133 -20.41 -7.81 26.40
CA PHE A 133 -19.89 -7.08 27.55
C PHE A 133 -20.05 -7.87 28.86
N ARG A 134 -21.24 -8.39 29.16
CA ARG A 134 -21.49 -9.20 30.38
C ARG A 134 -20.62 -10.44 30.46
N ALA A 135 -20.21 -11.00 29.29
CA ALA A 135 -19.37 -12.18 29.23
C ALA A 135 -17.89 -11.92 29.55
N PHE A 136 -17.37 -10.75 29.20
CA PHE A 136 -15.94 -10.47 29.21
C PHE A 136 -15.52 -9.31 30.12
N GLY A 137 -16.46 -8.56 30.68
CA GLY A 137 -16.21 -7.29 31.39
C GLY A 137 -15.93 -6.14 30.43
N GLN A 138 -15.88 -4.93 31.00
CA GLN A 138 -15.88 -3.66 30.27
C GLN A 138 -14.69 -3.52 29.30
N ALA A 139 -13.48 -3.85 29.73
CA ALA A 139 -12.28 -3.64 28.93
C ALA A 139 -12.26 -4.50 27.65
N ARG A 140 -12.59 -5.80 27.76
CA ARG A 140 -12.60 -6.70 26.61
C ARG A 140 -13.79 -6.48 25.70
N GLY A 141 -14.96 -6.10 26.26
CA GLY A 141 -16.13 -5.70 25.48
C GLY A 141 -15.84 -4.45 24.65
N THR A 142 -15.18 -3.45 25.24
CA THR A 142 -14.76 -2.23 24.50
C THR A 142 -13.76 -2.57 23.41
N LEU A 143 -12.79 -3.44 23.68
CA LEU A 143 -11.81 -3.90 22.68
C LEU A 143 -12.51 -4.61 21.50
N LEU A 144 -13.48 -5.47 21.76
CA LEU A 144 -14.26 -6.15 20.72
C LEU A 144 -14.99 -5.16 19.82
N VAL A 145 -15.72 -4.19 20.43
CA VAL A 145 -16.46 -3.19 19.66
C VAL A 145 -15.51 -2.29 18.88
N ALA A 146 -14.40 -1.88 19.45
CA ALA A 146 -13.37 -1.10 18.77
C ALA A 146 -12.78 -1.86 17.57
N ALA A 147 -12.43 -3.13 17.74
CA ALA A 147 -11.93 -3.99 16.67
C ALA A 147 -12.97 -4.17 15.55
N CYS A 148 -14.25 -4.34 15.91
CA CYS A 148 -15.35 -4.40 14.97
C CYS A 148 -15.49 -3.10 14.14
N LEU A 149 -15.48 -1.94 14.80
CA LEU A 149 -15.57 -0.64 14.14
C LEU A 149 -14.38 -0.40 13.19
N ILE A 150 -13.16 -0.65 13.66
CA ILE A 150 -11.96 -0.45 12.85
C ILE A 150 -11.97 -1.42 11.66
N SER A 151 -12.24 -2.70 11.88
CA SER A 151 -12.27 -3.67 10.79
C SER A 151 -13.36 -3.32 9.75
N LEU A 152 -14.51 -2.83 10.18
CA LEU A 152 -15.58 -2.39 9.27
C LEU A 152 -15.15 -1.19 8.43
N VAL A 153 -14.57 -0.16 9.04
CA VAL A 153 -14.06 1.02 8.34
C VAL A 153 -13.01 0.61 7.30
N PHE A 154 -12.03 -0.21 7.68
CA PHE A 154 -10.98 -0.64 6.74
C PHE A 154 -11.50 -1.60 5.67
N GLY A 155 -12.46 -2.46 5.96
CA GLY A 155 -13.13 -3.27 4.96
C GLY A 155 -13.84 -2.41 3.90
N ILE A 156 -14.52 -1.35 4.31
CA ILE A 156 -15.15 -0.39 3.41
C ILE A 156 -14.07 0.37 2.60
N LEU A 157 -13.02 0.84 3.24
CA LEU A 157 -11.92 1.55 2.58
C LEU A 157 -11.20 0.66 1.56
N ALA A 158 -11.04 -0.63 1.82
CA ALA A 158 -10.45 -1.56 0.87
C ALA A 158 -11.28 -1.69 -0.41
N LEU A 159 -12.61 -1.67 -0.28
CA LEU A 159 -13.54 -1.75 -1.42
C LEU A 159 -13.69 -0.44 -2.19
N LEU A 160 -13.58 0.71 -1.51
CA LEU A 160 -13.88 2.02 -2.10
C LEU A 160 -12.64 2.83 -2.48
N SER A 161 -11.50 2.60 -1.85
CA SER A 161 -10.35 3.49 -1.96
C SER A 161 -9.03 2.78 -2.28
N ALA A 162 -8.56 1.89 -1.41
CA ALA A 162 -7.22 1.35 -1.52
C ALA A 162 -7.13 -0.09 -0.99
N ARG A 163 -6.57 -0.99 -1.80
CA ARG A 163 -6.30 -2.40 -1.45
C ARG A 163 -5.47 -2.52 -0.17
N ARG A 164 -4.56 -1.58 0.07
CA ARG A 164 -3.72 -1.53 1.28
C ARG A 164 -4.52 -1.53 2.59
N ALA A 165 -5.77 -1.05 2.58
CA ALA A 165 -6.66 -1.11 3.73
C ALA A 165 -7.05 -2.55 4.13
N MET A 166 -6.83 -3.55 3.26
CA MET A 166 -7.06 -4.98 3.58
C MET A 166 -6.17 -5.46 4.73
N GLU A 167 -4.96 -4.93 4.87
CA GLU A 167 -4.03 -5.32 5.94
C GLU A 167 -4.63 -4.98 7.32
N GLN A 168 -5.14 -3.76 7.47
CA GLN A 168 -5.77 -3.31 8.71
C GLN A 168 -7.12 -4.01 8.93
N TRP A 169 -7.92 -4.19 7.87
CA TRP A 169 -9.15 -4.97 7.94
C TRP A 169 -8.88 -6.38 8.46
N ALA A 170 -7.89 -7.07 7.92
CA ALA A 170 -7.50 -8.41 8.35
C ALA A 170 -6.99 -8.42 9.80
N ALA A 171 -6.07 -7.51 10.16
CA ALA A 171 -5.49 -7.45 11.49
C ALA A 171 -6.57 -7.27 12.58
N PHE A 172 -7.48 -6.31 12.41
CA PHE A 172 -8.56 -6.07 13.38
C PHE A 172 -9.66 -7.13 13.32
N GLY A 173 -9.92 -7.70 12.16
CA GLY A 173 -10.83 -8.83 12.00
C GLY A 173 -10.32 -10.09 12.71
N PHE A 174 -9.01 -10.37 12.63
CA PHE A 174 -8.39 -11.47 13.38
C PHE A 174 -8.42 -11.27 14.90
N LEU A 175 -8.47 -10.05 15.39
CA LEU A 175 -8.74 -9.78 16.81
C LEU A 175 -10.21 -10.00 17.16
N MET A 176 -11.12 -9.58 16.31
CA MET A 176 -12.57 -9.65 16.56
C MET A 176 -13.10 -11.09 16.53
N ILE A 177 -12.75 -11.88 15.51
CA ILE A 177 -13.30 -13.24 15.31
C ILE A 177 -13.13 -14.14 16.53
N PRO A 178 -11.92 -14.32 17.11
CA PRO A 178 -11.75 -15.16 18.30
C PRO A 178 -12.44 -14.61 19.54
N LEU A 179 -12.54 -13.28 19.69
CA LEU A 179 -13.26 -12.68 20.81
C LEU A 179 -14.76 -13.03 20.74
N VAL A 180 -15.39 -12.91 19.57
CA VAL A 180 -16.79 -13.32 19.36
C VAL A 180 -16.98 -14.81 19.59
N ALA A 181 -16.07 -15.62 19.04
CA ALA A 181 -16.10 -17.06 19.24
C ALA A 181 -15.99 -17.44 20.73
N ALA A 182 -15.09 -16.80 21.47
CA ALA A 182 -14.91 -17.08 22.89
C ALA A 182 -16.16 -16.76 23.72
N VAL A 183 -16.89 -15.66 23.42
CA VAL A 183 -18.19 -15.37 24.06
C VAL A 183 -19.18 -16.52 23.83
N ARG A 184 -19.30 -16.97 22.61
CA ARG A 184 -20.23 -18.04 22.24
C ARG A 184 -19.89 -19.37 22.93
N PHE A 185 -18.59 -19.69 23.00
CA PHE A 185 -18.17 -20.93 23.64
C PHE A 185 -18.27 -20.87 25.16
N SER A 186 -18.09 -19.73 25.81
CA SER A 186 -18.24 -19.60 27.26
C SER A 186 -19.69 -19.75 27.72
N HIS A 187 -20.64 -19.10 27.03
CA HIS A 187 -22.07 -19.25 27.37
C HIS A 187 -22.61 -20.65 27.13
N GLY A 188 -22.10 -21.35 26.14
CA GLY A 188 -22.55 -22.74 25.86
C GLY A 188 -21.83 -23.82 26.70
N ALA A 189 -20.71 -23.46 27.38
CA ALA A 189 -19.96 -24.43 28.19
C ALA A 189 -20.55 -24.63 29.57
N ALA A 190 -21.28 -23.65 30.10
CA ALA A 190 -21.95 -23.75 31.40
C ALA A 190 -23.17 -24.66 31.39
N ALA A 191 -23.67 -25.04 30.20
CA ALA A 191 -24.96 -25.75 30.06
C ALA A 191 -24.90 -27.12 29.37
N ALA A 192 -23.76 -27.60 28.91
CA ALA A 192 -23.70 -28.87 28.18
C ALA A 192 -22.40 -29.63 28.37
N GLU A 193 -22.50 -30.93 28.67
CA GLU A 193 -21.38 -31.87 28.53
C GLU A 193 -20.75 -31.79 27.13
N PRO A 194 -19.44 -32.05 26.99
CA PRO A 194 -18.73 -31.97 25.70
C PRO A 194 -19.23 -33.12 24.78
N GLY A 195 -20.35 -32.91 24.13
CA GLY A 195 -20.93 -33.89 23.22
C GLY A 195 -20.03 -34.10 21.99
N VAL A 196 -19.97 -35.32 21.50
CA VAL A 196 -19.25 -35.80 20.30
C VAL A 196 -19.42 -34.80 19.11
N ARG A 197 -20.64 -34.29 18.92
CA ARG A 197 -20.96 -33.31 17.86
C ARG A 197 -20.14 -32.02 17.93
N ARG A 198 -19.84 -31.52 19.14
CA ARG A 198 -19.05 -30.26 19.34
C ARG A 198 -17.56 -30.47 19.01
N THR A 199 -17.06 -31.68 19.35
CA THR A 199 -15.68 -32.05 19.02
C THR A 199 -15.50 -32.21 17.51
N TRP A 200 -16.44 -32.87 16.84
CA TRP A 200 -16.42 -32.98 15.38
C TRP A 200 -16.50 -31.64 14.68
N LEU A 201 -17.35 -30.71 15.12
CA LEU A 201 -17.45 -29.38 14.53
C LEU A 201 -16.12 -28.62 14.65
N ARG A 202 -15.46 -28.70 15.80
CA ARG A 202 -14.13 -28.08 16.00
C ARG A 202 -13.08 -28.70 15.08
N ALA A 203 -13.07 -30.02 14.96
CA ALA A 203 -12.15 -30.74 14.09
C ALA A 203 -12.37 -30.37 12.61
N VAL A 204 -13.62 -30.30 12.15
CA VAL A 204 -13.95 -29.87 10.78
C VAL A 204 -13.54 -28.43 10.52
N LEU A 205 -13.86 -27.52 11.44
CA LEU A 205 -13.44 -26.10 11.29
C LEU A 205 -11.91 -25.96 11.29
N GLY A 206 -11.20 -26.71 12.13
CA GLY A 206 -9.75 -26.76 12.13
C GLY A 206 -9.18 -27.29 10.81
N LEU A 207 -9.76 -28.36 10.27
CA LEU A 207 -9.35 -28.92 8.98
C LEU A 207 -9.59 -27.94 7.83
N VAL A 208 -10.75 -27.29 7.79
CA VAL A 208 -11.08 -26.27 6.79
C VAL A 208 -10.12 -25.09 6.88
N PHE A 209 -9.76 -24.66 8.09
CA PHE A 209 -8.78 -23.60 8.30
C PHE A 209 -7.39 -23.98 7.79
N ILE A 210 -6.91 -25.20 8.10
CA ILE A 210 -5.62 -25.71 7.61
C ILE A 210 -5.63 -25.81 6.09
N ALA A 211 -6.71 -26.34 5.50
CA ALA A 211 -6.86 -26.41 4.05
C ALA A 211 -6.84 -25.02 3.40
N HIS A 212 -7.49 -24.03 4.03
CA HIS A 212 -7.46 -22.65 3.56
C HIS A 212 -6.05 -22.03 3.65
N LEU A 213 -5.32 -22.27 4.73
CA LEU A 213 -3.93 -21.83 4.86
C LEU A 213 -3.05 -22.44 3.77
N GLY A 214 -3.17 -23.74 3.52
CA GLY A 214 -2.45 -24.42 2.44
C GLY A 214 -2.79 -23.84 1.06
N TRP A 215 -4.07 -23.62 0.79
CA TRP A 215 -4.52 -22.98 -0.45
C TRP A 215 -3.99 -21.54 -0.59
N SER A 216 -4.04 -20.76 0.49
CA SER A 216 -3.53 -19.37 0.49
C SER A 216 -2.02 -19.32 0.26
N ALA A 217 -1.26 -20.22 0.90
CA ALA A 217 0.18 -20.34 0.68
C ALA A 217 0.51 -20.73 -0.76
N TYR A 218 -0.21 -21.72 -1.32
CA TYR A 218 -0.04 -22.11 -2.72
C TYR A 218 -0.37 -20.96 -3.68
N ARG A 219 -1.48 -20.26 -3.46
CA ARG A 219 -1.84 -19.08 -4.28
C ARG A 219 -0.85 -17.94 -4.14
N HIS A 220 -0.30 -17.73 -2.94
CA HIS A 220 0.75 -16.74 -2.72
C HIS A 220 2.01 -17.08 -3.51
N GLN A 221 2.45 -18.34 -3.46
CA GLN A 221 3.60 -18.80 -4.23
C GLN A 221 3.39 -18.58 -5.73
N LEU A 222 2.24 -18.97 -6.28
CA LEU A 222 1.92 -18.73 -7.68
C LEU A 222 1.94 -17.24 -8.04
N ASN A 223 1.42 -16.37 -7.17
CA ASN A 223 1.43 -14.94 -7.42
C ASN A 223 2.85 -14.36 -7.36
N VAL A 224 3.68 -14.81 -6.42
CA VAL A 224 5.09 -14.38 -6.34
C VAL A 224 5.83 -14.76 -7.63
N ASP A 225 5.65 -15.99 -8.11
CA ASP A 225 6.29 -16.46 -9.34
C ASP A 225 5.83 -15.70 -10.60
N LEU A 226 4.58 -15.20 -10.60
CA LEU A 226 4.00 -14.49 -11.75
C LEU A 226 4.24 -12.97 -11.74
N VAL A 227 4.34 -12.36 -10.56
CA VAL A 227 4.32 -10.90 -10.38
C VAL A 227 5.66 -10.36 -9.87
N ALA A 228 6.41 -11.17 -9.12
CA ALA A 228 7.73 -10.75 -8.65
C ALA A 228 8.72 -10.62 -9.80
N PHE A 229 9.58 -9.62 -9.71
CA PHE A 229 10.75 -9.57 -10.58
C PHE A 229 11.61 -10.83 -10.32
N PRO A 230 12.02 -11.57 -11.35
CA PRO A 230 13.07 -12.57 -11.20
C PRO A 230 14.28 -11.95 -10.49
N GLY A 231 14.96 -12.72 -9.63
CA GLY A 231 16.06 -12.19 -8.82
C GLY A 231 17.25 -11.64 -9.63
N ASP A 232 17.28 -11.88 -10.93
CA ASP A 232 18.25 -11.39 -11.89
C ASP A 232 17.70 -10.38 -12.90
N SER A 233 16.46 -9.89 -12.68
CA SER A 233 15.87 -8.86 -13.53
C SER A 233 16.78 -7.64 -13.63
N LEU A 234 16.96 -7.16 -14.84
CA LEU A 234 17.79 -5.99 -15.18
C LEU A 234 19.26 -6.09 -14.74
N ARG A 235 19.72 -7.27 -14.32
CA ARG A 235 21.12 -7.44 -13.87
C ARG A 235 22.12 -7.06 -14.96
N ASP A 236 21.92 -7.60 -16.16
CA ASP A 236 22.88 -7.41 -17.27
C ASP A 236 22.94 -5.93 -17.67
N ALA A 237 21.79 -5.28 -17.80
CA ALA A 237 21.70 -3.85 -18.10
C ALA A 237 22.32 -2.99 -16.99
N ALA A 238 22.02 -3.29 -15.73
CA ALA A 238 22.54 -2.54 -14.59
C ALA A 238 24.06 -2.69 -14.45
N GLN A 239 24.59 -3.91 -14.61
CA GLN A 239 26.02 -4.18 -14.55
C GLN A 239 26.78 -3.55 -15.73
N PHE A 240 26.19 -3.59 -16.93
CA PHE A 240 26.74 -2.90 -18.10
C PHE A 240 26.86 -1.39 -17.82
N MET A 241 25.77 -0.75 -17.41
CA MET A 241 25.80 0.68 -17.09
C MET A 241 26.78 1.01 -15.95
N ALA A 242 26.93 0.12 -14.94
CA ALA A 242 27.90 0.32 -13.86
C ALA A 242 29.37 0.30 -14.36
N GLN A 243 29.64 -0.41 -15.45
CA GLN A 243 30.99 -0.52 -16.04
C GLN A 243 31.30 0.63 -17.01
N GLU A 244 30.29 1.09 -17.74
CA GLU A 244 30.43 2.09 -18.80
C GLU A 244 30.12 3.53 -18.35
N SER A 245 29.54 3.71 -17.15
CA SER A 245 29.15 5.02 -16.64
C SER A 245 30.17 5.61 -15.69
N GLU A 246 30.25 6.94 -15.68
CA GLU A 246 30.84 7.66 -14.57
C GLU A 246 29.89 7.68 -13.34
N PRO A 247 30.45 7.70 -12.10
CA PRO A 247 29.63 7.78 -10.91
C PRO A 247 28.73 9.02 -10.91
N GLY A 248 27.42 8.81 -10.67
CA GLY A 248 26.45 9.87 -10.62
C GLY A 248 25.75 10.19 -11.95
N GLU A 249 26.17 9.56 -13.06
CA GLU A 249 25.40 9.69 -14.31
C GLU A 249 23.96 9.20 -14.15
N VAL A 250 23.05 9.90 -14.79
CA VAL A 250 21.61 9.65 -14.66
C VAL A 250 21.14 8.61 -15.67
N VAL A 251 20.36 7.65 -15.20
CA VAL A 251 19.68 6.66 -16.00
C VAL A 251 18.18 6.98 -16.03
N PHE A 252 17.64 7.28 -17.21
CA PHE A 252 16.20 7.23 -17.44
C PHE A 252 15.78 5.78 -17.61
N HIS A 253 14.78 5.35 -16.89
CA HIS A 253 14.18 4.03 -17.09
C HIS A 253 12.66 4.18 -17.27
N ALA A 254 12.13 3.54 -18.32
CA ALA A 254 10.76 3.72 -18.75
C ALA A 254 9.70 3.15 -17.79
N ARG A 255 10.09 2.69 -16.60
CA ARG A 255 9.17 2.17 -15.58
C ARG A 255 9.71 2.47 -14.19
N TRP A 256 8.90 3.13 -13.37
CA TRP A 256 9.28 3.50 -12.01
C TRP A 256 9.63 2.30 -11.11
N ASP A 257 9.00 1.13 -11.33
CA ASP A 257 9.24 -0.11 -10.57
C ASP A 257 10.56 -0.82 -10.93
N ASN A 258 11.24 -0.41 -12.01
CA ASN A 258 12.59 -0.87 -12.36
C ASN A 258 13.67 -0.36 -11.40
N PHE A 259 13.39 0.70 -10.64
CA PHE A 259 14.33 1.28 -9.68
C PHE A 259 14.93 0.27 -8.70
N GLY A 260 14.09 -0.58 -8.09
CA GLY A 260 14.54 -1.56 -7.12
C GLY A 260 15.56 -2.56 -7.69
N PRO A 261 15.24 -3.27 -8.79
CA PRO A 261 16.19 -4.15 -9.46
C PRO A 261 17.47 -3.44 -9.95
N LEU A 262 17.35 -2.24 -10.52
CA LEU A 262 18.51 -1.47 -10.98
C LEU A 262 19.44 -1.12 -9.82
N LEU A 263 18.91 -0.55 -8.74
CA LEU A 263 19.68 -0.19 -7.56
C LEU A 263 20.33 -1.38 -6.87
N ALA A 264 19.72 -2.56 -6.96
CA ALA A 264 20.30 -3.79 -6.38
C ALA A 264 21.62 -4.19 -7.04
N PHE A 265 21.77 -3.96 -8.35
CA PHE A 265 22.94 -4.36 -9.12
C PHE A 265 23.88 -3.20 -9.49
N ASN A 266 23.39 -1.95 -9.45
CA ASN A 266 24.19 -0.78 -9.76
C ASN A 266 23.82 0.39 -8.84
N ARG A 267 24.73 0.78 -7.96
CA ARG A 267 24.58 1.89 -7.01
C ARG A 267 25.39 3.11 -7.38
N THR A 268 26.09 3.08 -8.51
CA THR A 268 26.94 4.18 -8.96
C THR A 268 26.16 5.24 -9.72
N ASN A 269 25.11 4.85 -10.42
CA ASN A 269 24.25 5.74 -11.18
C ASN A 269 23.11 6.33 -10.35
N HIS A 270 22.59 7.47 -10.80
CA HIS A 270 21.33 8.01 -10.34
C HIS A 270 20.19 7.53 -11.23
N TYR A 271 19.01 7.30 -10.64
CA TYR A 271 17.83 6.79 -11.34
C TYR A 271 16.68 7.75 -11.23
N LEU A 272 15.98 7.98 -12.34
CA LEU A 272 14.73 8.74 -12.34
C LEU A 272 13.57 7.85 -11.91
N GLY A 273 12.66 8.40 -11.11
CA GLY A 273 11.39 7.75 -10.82
C GLY A 273 11.47 6.54 -9.88
N GLY A 274 12.29 6.60 -8.84
CA GLY A 274 12.40 5.53 -7.83
C GLY A 274 11.23 5.45 -6.84
N MET A 275 10.22 6.30 -6.96
CA MET A 275 9.04 6.35 -6.10
C MET A 275 7.75 6.20 -6.92
N ASP A 276 6.67 5.86 -6.21
CA ASP A 276 5.32 5.83 -6.80
C ASP A 276 5.02 7.14 -7.55
N PRO A 277 4.42 7.07 -8.76
CA PRO A 277 4.16 8.22 -9.61
C PRO A 277 3.48 9.42 -8.94
N ILE A 278 2.64 9.20 -7.93
CA ILE A 278 2.02 10.31 -7.18
C ILE A 278 3.04 11.21 -6.49
N PHE A 279 4.17 10.66 -6.03
CA PHE A 279 5.22 11.47 -5.38
C PHE A 279 6.02 12.26 -6.39
N GLN A 280 6.25 11.70 -7.58
CA GLN A 280 6.88 12.41 -8.69
C GLN A 280 5.99 13.58 -9.13
N PHE A 281 4.68 13.34 -9.31
CA PHE A 281 3.71 14.37 -9.65
C PHE A 281 3.64 15.48 -8.60
N ALA A 282 3.62 15.13 -7.32
CA ALA A 282 3.57 16.12 -6.23
C ALA A 282 4.88 16.93 -6.09
N TRP A 283 5.99 16.39 -6.58
CA TRP A 283 7.28 17.07 -6.56
C TRP A 283 7.44 18.04 -7.73
N ASP A 284 7.23 17.54 -8.95
CA ASP A 284 7.31 18.30 -10.20
C ASP A 284 6.29 17.75 -11.21
N PRO A 285 5.13 18.40 -11.36
CA PRO A 285 4.11 17.96 -12.31
C PRO A 285 4.57 18.00 -13.79
N HIS A 286 5.43 18.94 -14.17
CA HIS A 286 5.91 19.04 -15.55
C HIS A 286 6.83 17.87 -15.90
N ALA A 287 7.87 17.63 -15.10
CA ALA A 287 8.77 16.49 -15.28
C ALA A 287 8.02 15.16 -15.15
N PHE A 288 6.98 15.09 -14.30
CA PHE A 288 6.12 13.89 -14.22
C PHE A 288 5.41 13.61 -15.53
N TRP A 289 4.81 14.62 -16.20
CA TRP A 289 4.10 14.39 -17.47
C TRP A 289 5.04 13.98 -18.58
N GLU A 290 6.22 14.57 -18.68
CA GLU A 290 7.27 14.14 -19.61
C GLU A 290 7.63 12.66 -19.37
N PHE A 291 7.90 12.29 -18.11
CA PHE A 291 8.16 10.91 -17.73
C PHE A 291 6.97 9.99 -18.06
N PHE A 292 5.74 10.42 -17.77
CA PHE A 292 4.52 9.65 -18.01
C PHE A 292 4.33 9.31 -19.48
N TYR A 293 4.47 10.28 -20.38
CA TYR A 293 4.31 10.05 -21.83
C TYR A 293 5.35 9.08 -22.37
N LEU A 294 6.59 9.18 -21.94
CA LEU A 294 7.67 8.26 -22.33
C LEU A 294 7.47 6.86 -21.71
N SER A 295 7.13 6.78 -20.45
CA SER A 295 6.99 5.51 -19.72
C SER A 295 5.76 4.70 -20.15
N THR A 296 4.69 5.37 -20.60
CA THR A 296 3.48 4.72 -21.10
C THR A 296 3.50 4.42 -22.59
N ASP A 297 4.60 4.72 -23.28
CA ASP A 297 4.74 4.57 -24.74
C ASP A 297 3.70 5.39 -25.53
N ALA A 298 3.18 6.47 -24.91
CA ALA A 298 2.15 7.31 -25.50
C ALA A 298 2.72 8.24 -26.59
N THR A 299 3.97 8.65 -26.42
CA THR A 299 4.71 9.47 -27.37
C THR A 299 6.07 8.84 -27.68
N ASN A 300 6.73 9.33 -28.72
CA ASN A 300 8.05 8.87 -29.16
C ASN A 300 8.98 10.06 -29.45
N GLU A 301 8.87 10.67 -30.63
CA GLU A 301 9.72 11.80 -31.07
C GLU A 301 9.47 13.07 -30.26
N TRP A 302 8.23 13.31 -29.85
CA TRP A 302 7.79 14.49 -29.10
C TRP A 302 7.11 14.08 -27.81
N THR A 303 7.36 14.77 -26.73
CA THR A 303 6.72 14.57 -25.44
C THR A 303 6.17 15.86 -24.86
N CYS A 304 5.26 15.78 -23.89
CA CYS A 304 4.59 16.93 -23.30
C CYS A 304 4.83 17.00 -21.79
N ASP A 305 4.88 18.21 -21.27
CA ASP A 305 5.05 18.53 -19.86
C ASP A 305 3.72 18.78 -19.11
N ALA A 306 2.59 18.53 -19.78
CA ALA A 306 1.25 18.73 -19.23
C ALA A 306 0.25 17.69 -19.77
N TYR A 307 -0.88 17.54 -19.05
CA TYR A 307 -1.98 16.69 -19.49
C TYR A 307 -3.30 17.50 -19.59
N PRO A 308 -4.06 17.35 -20.67
CA PRO A 308 -3.73 16.60 -21.89
C PRO A 308 -2.61 17.25 -22.71
N CYS A 309 -1.88 16.43 -23.48
CA CYS A 309 -0.90 16.96 -24.43
C CYS A 309 -1.63 17.75 -25.51
N VAL A 310 -1.28 19.01 -25.68
CA VAL A 310 -1.88 19.91 -26.67
C VAL A 310 -0.87 20.14 -27.80
N ASP A 311 -1.33 20.01 -29.03
CA ASP A 311 -0.49 20.26 -30.20
C ASP A 311 0.18 21.64 -30.14
N GLY A 312 1.49 21.69 -30.40
CA GLY A 312 2.29 22.92 -30.40
C GLY A 312 3.03 23.24 -29.09
N VAL A 313 2.82 22.43 -28.03
CA VAL A 313 3.56 22.57 -26.73
C VAL A 313 4.52 21.39 -26.53
N ALA A 314 4.56 20.43 -27.45
CA ALA A 314 5.41 19.25 -27.32
C ALA A 314 6.89 19.60 -27.51
N THR A 315 7.74 19.06 -26.66
CA THR A 315 9.20 19.20 -26.68
C THR A 315 9.83 17.96 -27.32
N ASP A 316 10.91 18.13 -28.06
CA ASP A 316 11.68 17.02 -28.64
C ASP A 316 12.14 16.07 -27.53
N THR A 317 11.90 14.79 -27.72
CA THR A 317 12.19 13.74 -26.72
C THR A 317 13.69 13.66 -26.38
N HIS A 318 14.58 13.92 -27.34
CA HIS A 318 16.02 13.96 -27.06
C HIS A 318 16.37 15.12 -26.13
N VAL A 319 15.78 16.30 -26.35
CA VAL A 319 15.95 17.47 -25.46
C VAL A 319 15.46 17.16 -24.06
N VAL A 320 14.29 16.54 -23.93
CA VAL A 320 13.75 16.16 -22.62
C VAL A 320 14.67 15.17 -21.90
N LEU A 321 15.12 14.13 -22.58
CA LEU A 321 16.00 13.13 -21.97
C LEU A 321 17.36 13.73 -21.58
N ARG A 322 17.95 14.52 -22.47
CA ARG A 322 19.26 15.11 -22.24
C ARG A 322 19.23 16.28 -21.27
N ASP A 323 18.35 17.26 -21.50
CA ASP A 323 18.42 18.57 -20.83
C ASP A 323 17.52 18.65 -19.61
N HIS A 324 16.30 18.08 -19.68
CA HIS A 324 15.37 18.13 -18.54
C HIS A 324 15.70 17.04 -17.52
N PHE A 325 15.98 15.83 -17.99
CA PHE A 325 16.31 14.70 -17.12
C PHE A 325 17.80 14.51 -16.88
N ASN A 326 18.66 15.20 -17.64
CA ASN A 326 20.11 15.02 -17.60
C ASN A 326 20.52 13.55 -17.74
N ALA A 327 19.77 12.80 -18.54
CA ALA A 327 19.96 11.36 -18.71
C ALA A 327 21.12 11.07 -19.67
N ARG A 328 22.12 10.35 -19.18
CA ARG A 328 23.19 9.80 -20.01
C ARG A 328 22.76 8.48 -20.64
N TRP A 329 21.94 7.72 -19.93
CA TRP A 329 21.50 6.40 -20.32
C TRP A 329 19.98 6.31 -20.33
N VAL A 330 19.44 5.59 -21.30
CA VAL A 330 18.01 5.28 -21.42
C VAL A 330 17.82 3.77 -21.44
N LEU A 331 17.14 3.25 -20.42
CA LEU A 331 16.77 1.84 -20.33
C LEU A 331 15.31 1.66 -20.72
N VAL A 332 15.04 0.84 -21.72
CA VAL A 332 13.70 0.46 -22.16
C VAL A 332 13.52 -1.04 -22.19
N GLU A 333 12.27 -1.48 -22.08
CA GLU A 333 11.85 -2.85 -22.33
C GLU A 333 11.13 -2.89 -23.70
N PRO A 334 11.77 -3.35 -24.80
CA PRO A 334 11.23 -3.22 -26.15
C PRO A 334 9.83 -3.79 -26.35
N ARG A 335 9.46 -4.82 -25.58
CA ARG A 335 8.11 -5.39 -25.62
C ARG A 335 7.04 -4.51 -24.96
N ARG A 336 7.44 -3.63 -24.06
CA ARG A 336 6.53 -2.75 -23.28
C ARG A 336 6.53 -1.33 -23.81
N ASN A 337 7.67 -0.89 -24.32
CA ASN A 337 7.87 0.44 -24.88
C ASN A 337 8.30 0.34 -26.36
N PRO A 338 7.51 -0.29 -27.26
CA PRO A 338 7.91 -0.53 -28.64
C PRO A 338 8.09 0.75 -29.45
N ARG A 339 7.25 1.77 -29.23
CA ARG A 339 7.33 3.05 -29.96
C ARG A 339 8.58 3.83 -29.56
N LEU A 340 8.81 3.97 -28.25
CA LEU A 340 10.01 4.63 -27.74
C LEU A 340 11.27 3.89 -28.19
N THR A 341 11.28 2.56 -28.13
CA THR A 341 12.43 1.77 -28.60
C THR A 341 12.69 1.99 -30.08
N LEU A 342 11.66 1.99 -30.92
CA LEU A 342 11.80 2.21 -32.37
C LEU A 342 12.32 3.62 -32.66
N PHE A 343 11.85 4.62 -31.93
CA PHE A 343 12.34 6.00 -32.06
C PHE A 343 13.84 6.06 -31.70
N LEU A 344 14.25 5.52 -30.54
CA LEU A 344 15.65 5.52 -30.10
C LEU A 344 16.58 4.77 -31.08
N LEU A 345 16.08 3.75 -31.76
CA LEU A 345 16.87 3.00 -32.78
C LEU A 345 17.06 3.76 -34.08
N ASN A 346 16.14 4.67 -34.44
CA ASN A 346 16.15 5.38 -35.72
C ASN A 346 16.64 6.86 -35.60
N ASP A 347 16.97 7.32 -34.42
CA ASP A 347 17.46 8.66 -34.20
C ASP A 347 18.97 8.63 -33.87
N ASP A 348 19.77 9.22 -34.75
CA ASP A 348 21.25 9.24 -34.67
C ASP A 348 21.78 9.93 -33.38
N ARG A 349 20.94 10.62 -32.65
CA ARG A 349 21.25 11.23 -31.34
C ARG A 349 21.29 10.22 -30.20
N PHE A 350 20.93 8.96 -30.46
CA PHE A 350 21.02 7.85 -29.53
C PHE A 350 21.87 6.73 -30.11
N ARG A 351 22.64 6.08 -29.25
CA ARG A 351 23.44 4.93 -29.61
C ARG A 351 22.99 3.71 -28.82
N LEU A 352 22.57 2.66 -29.51
CA LEU A 352 22.31 1.38 -28.87
C LEU A 352 23.62 0.83 -28.28
N ALA A 353 23.68 0.72 -26.95
CA ALA A 353 24.86 0.30 -26.22
C ALA A 353 24.77 -1.16 -25.73
N LEU A 354 23.58 -1.61 -25.36
CA LEU A 354 23.32 -3.00 -24.98
C LEU A 354 21.94 -3.43 -25.47
N GLU A 355 21.85 -4.64 -25.99
CA GLU A 355 20.56 -5.28 -26.29
C GLU A 355 20.57 -6.70 -25.69
N THR A 356 19.52 -7.02 -24.94
CA THR A 356 19.24 -8.35 -24.41
C THR A 356 17.90 -8.86 -24.95
N GLN A 357 17.45 -10.05 -24.52
CA GLN A 357 16.12 -10.53 -24.89
C GLN A 357 14.97 -9.71 -24.30
N ARG A 358 15.22 -8.92 -23.27
CA ARG A 358 14.20 -8.21 -22.49
C ARG A 358 14.40 -6.70 -22.43
N GLU A 359 15.64 -6.26 -22.40
CA GLU A 359 16.02 -4.87 -22.19
C GLU A 359 16.90 -4.35 -23.33
N ALA A 360 16.81 -3.05 -23.59
CA ALA A 360 17.76 -2.31 -24.42
C ALA A 360 18.23 -1.06 -23.66
N VAL A 361 19.53 -0.80 -23.72
CA VAL A 361 20.16 0.38 -23.12
C VAL A 361 20.71 1.24 -24.27
N PHE A 362 20.31 2.51 -24.25
CA PHE A 362 20.77 3.50 -25.20
C PHE A 362 21.59 4.57 -24.47
N GLU A 363 22.63 5.03 -25.11
CA GLU A 363 23.38 6.21 -24.70
C GLU A 363 22.79 7.44 -25.39
N VAL A 364 22.58 8.50 -24.62
CA VAL A 364 22.17 9.80 -25.14
C VAL A 364 23.42 10.56 -25.57
N LEU A 365 23.50 10.88 -26.85
CA LEU A 365 24.68 11.55 -27.41
C LEU A 365 24.56 13.07 -27.30
N GLU A 366 25.68 13.72 -27.06
CA GLU A 366 25.79 15.17 -27.18
C GLU A 366 25.74 15.52 -28.66
N VAL A 367 24.77 16.32 -29.06
CA VAL A 367 24.75 16.89 -30.41
C VAL A 367 25.72 18.07 -30.39
N THR A 368 26.87 17.92 -31.03
CA THR A 368 27.76 19.06 -31.31
C THR A 368 27.02 19.99 -32.26
N PRO A 369 26.86 21.28 -31.93
CA PRO A 369 26.12 22.27 -32.74
C PRO A 369 26.76 22.48 -34.12
#